data_0d9b68ccd7026ad3eaf11f9d2ad1f076
#
_entry.id   0d9b68ccd7026ad3eaf11f9d2ad1f076
#
_cell.length_a   1.000
_cell.length_b   1.000
_cell.length_c   1.000
_cell.angle_alpha   90.00
_cell.angle_beta   90.00
_cell.angle_gamma   90.00
#
_symmetry.space_group_name_H-M   'P 1'
#
loop_
_entity.id
_entity.type
_entity.pdbx_description
1 polymer ?
#
loop_
_entity_poly.entity_id
_entity_poly.type
_entity_poly.pdbx_seq_one_letter_code
_entity_poly.pdbx_strand_id
1 'polypeptide(L)'
;MYADDRIRIGMKDNGENIYINPSMCCRHGLIAGATGSGKTITLKVLAESFSDMGVPVFLADVKGDLAGMCMPGKDTGDMQKRIERFGLAGAGFEYHGYPSVFWDIYGKKGIPLRTTISEMGPDLMAKVLGLNDLQTALLSIIYKIADDEGLLLIDTKDLKAILNYVSDNHKTF
;
A
#
# COMPACT_ATOMS: atom_id res chain seq x y z
N MET A 1 1.43 8.34 18.37
CA MET A 1 1.54 9.80 18.11
C MET A 1 0.19 10.45 17.84
N TYR A 2 -0.89 9.71 17.93
CA TYR A 2 -2.26 10.19 17.89
C TYR A 2 -2.75 10.52 19.30
N ALA A 3 -3.18 11.73 19.53
CA ALA A 3 -3.77 12.20 20.78
C ALA A 3 -4.69 13.42 20.53
N ASP A 4 -5.73 13.59 21.33
CA ASP A 4 -6.67 14.72 21.25
C ASP A 4 -7.22 14.94 19.83
N ASP A 5 -7.60 13.86 19.15
CA ASP A 5 -8.08 13.86 17.77
C ASP A 5 -7.15 14.53 16.75
N ARG A 6 -5.83 14.48 16.99
CA ARG A 6 -4.80 15.03 16.11
C ARG A 6 -3.64 14.06 15.93
N ILE A 7 -3.03 14.08 14.75
CA ILE A 7 -1.82 13.34 14.46
C ILE A 7 -0.62 14.30 14.54
N ARG A 8 0.24 14.11 15.54
CA ARG A 8 1.48 14.87 15.65
C ARG A 8 2.52 14.32 14.68
N ILE A 9 2.98 15.15 13.75
CA ILE A 9 3.94 14.77 12.69
C ILE A 9 5.32 15.40 12.88
N GLY A 10 5.46 16.40 13.72
CA GLY A 10 6.73 17.08 13.90
C GLY A 10 6.66 18.20 14.93
N MET A 11 7.73 18.98 14.96
CA MET A 11 7.88 20.15 15.82
C MET A 11 8.63 21.22 15.05
N LYS A 12 8.22 22.47 15.18
CA LYS A 12 8.91 23.65 14.65
C LYS A 12 10.17 23.95 15.50
N ASP A 13 11.05 24.77 14.97
CA ASP A 13 12.28 25.20 15.70
C ASP A 13 11.98 25.99 16.98
N ASN A 14 10.83 26.62 17.07
CA ASN A 14 10.35 27.32 18.26
C ASN A 14 9.71 26.40 19.33
N GLY A 15 9.74 25.07 19.12
CA GLY A 15 9.17 24.09 20.03
C GLY A 15 7.66 23.82 19.83
N GLU A 16 7.00 24.51 18.92
CA GLU A 16 5.58 24.31 18.62
C GLU A 16 5.37 23.02 17.84
N ASN A 17 4.43 22.17 18.29
CA ASN A 17 4.11 20.93 17.64
C ASN A 17 3.32 21.15 16.33
N ILE A 18 3.62 20.33 15.34
CA ILE A 18 2.92 20.33 14.04
C ILE A 18 1.98 19.13 14.03
N TYR A 19 0.71 19.40 13.71
CA TYR A 19 -0.34 18.40 13.67
C TYR A 19 -1.01 18.31 12.31
N ILE A 20 -1.49 17.12 11.97
CA ILE A 20 -2.46 16.89 10.92
C ILE A 20 -3.80 16.58 11.56
N ASN A 21 -4.86 17.18 11.03
CA ASN A 21 -6.21 16.84 11.41
C ASN A 21 -6.65 15.57 10.66
N PRO A 22 -7.03 14.48 11.35
CA PRO A 22 -7.46 13.23 10.71
C PRO A 22 -8.57 13.41 9.68
N SER A 23 -9.53 14.31 9.94
CA SER A 23 -10.63 14.59 8.99
C SER A 23 -10.15 15.12 7.63
N MET A 24 -8.91 15.61 7.54
CA MET A 24 -8.30 16.09 6.30
C MET A 24 -7.43 15.04 5.62
N CYS A 25 -7.26 13.85 6.21
CA CYS A 25 -6.37 12.80 5.70
C CYS A 25 -7.00 11.94 4.59
N CYS A 26 -8.23 12.22 4.16
CA CYS A 26 -8.86 11.62 2.98
C CYS A 26 -8.30 12.17 1.64
N ARG A 27 -7.18 12.89 1.67
CA ARG A 27 -6.54 13.52 0.51
C ARG A 27 -5.17 12.93 0.25
N HIS A 28 -4.69 13.11 -1.00
CA HIS A 28 -3.32 12.73 -1.35
C HIS A 28 -2.31 13.63 -0.65
N GLY A 29 -1.18 13.03 -0.26
CA GLY A 29 -0.06 13.73 0.36
C GLY A 29 1.27 13.34 -0.28
N LEU A 30 2.27 14.20 -0.18
CA LEU A 30 3.62 13.94 -0.62
C LEU A 30 4.61 14.16 0.53
N ILE A 31 5.40 13.13 0.86
CA ILE A 31 6.54 13.23 1.78
C ILE A 31 7.82 13.27 0.94
N ALA A 32 8.37 14.45 0.73
CA ALA A 32 9.57 14.66 -0.06
C ALA A 32 10.79 15.00 0.81
N GLY A 33 11.98 14.64 0.35
CA GLY A 33 13.24 14.95 1.04
C GLY A 33 14.39 14.08 0.53
N ALA A 34 15.62 14.46 0.83
CA ALA A 34 16.83 13.72 0.50
C ALA A 34 16.90 12.37 1.27
N THR A 35 17.82 11.49 0.86
CA THR A 35 18.10 10.26 1.60
C THR A 35 18.56 10.59 3.03
N GLY A 36 18.03 9.90 4.03
CA GLY A 36 18.35 10.14 5.44
C GLY A 36 17.56 11.27 6.10
N SER A 37 16.71 12.01 5.38
CA SER A 37 15.91 13.13 5.94
C SER A 37 14.75 12.69 6.85
N GLY A 38 14.49 11.40 6.99
CA GLY A 38 13.43 10.88 7.87
C GLY A 38 12.09 10.59 7.19
N LYS A 39 12.01 10.59 5.85
CA LYS A 39 10.75 10.29 5.11
C LYS A 39 10.06 9.01 5.59
N THR A 40 10.82 7.91 5.68
CA THR A 40 10.30 6.62 6.16
C THR A 40 9.80 6.70 7.60
N ILE A 41 10.46 7.47 8.46
CA ILE A 41 10.01 7.68 9.84
C ILE A 41 8.69 8.45 9.87
N THR A 42 8.55 9.51 9.07
CA THR A 42 7.29 10.25 8.96
C THR A 42 6.15 9.35 8.47
N LEU A 43 6.43 8.48 7.48
CA LEU A 43 5.44 7.51 6.99
C LEU A 43 5.03 6.53 8.09
N LYS A 44 6.00 6.01 8.89
CA LYS A 44 5.70 5.16 10.04
C LYS A 44 4.83 5.87 11.06
N VAL A 45 5.17 7.09 11.45
CA VAL A 45 4.38 7.90 12.40
C VAL A 45 2.93 8.06 11.94
N LEU A 46 2.71 8.30 10.64
CA LEU A 46 1.36 8.38 10.09
C LEU A 46 0.64 7.03 10.15
N ALA A 47 1.30 5.95 9.72
CA ALA A 47 0.71 4.62 9.71
C ALA A 47 0.36 4.13 11.14
N GLU A 48 1.26 4.33 12.09
CA GLU A 48 1.03 4.05 13.51
C GLU A 48 -0.14 4.87 14.06
N SER A 49 -0.20 6.17 13.75
CA SER A 49 -1.28 7.03 14.21
C SER A 49 -2.64 6.63 13.62
N PHE A 50 -2.70 6.23 12.35
CA PHE A 50 -3.93 5.70 11.77
C PHE A 50 -4.34 4.36 12.40
N SER A 51 -3.36 3.49 12.71
CA SER A 51 -3.63 2.24 13.43
C SER A 51 -4.19 2.50 14.83
N ASP A 52 -3.66 3.47 15.56
CA ASP A 52 -4.18 3.92 16.87
C ASP A 52 -5.63 4.43 16.77
N MET A 53 -6.00 5.01 15.64
CA MET A 53 -7.37 5.45 15.33
C MET A 53 -8.30 4.30 14.91
N GLY A 54 -7.80 3.07 14.76
CA GLY A 54 -8.55 1.93 14.22
C GLY A 54 -8.75 1.99 12.70
N VAL A 55 -7.98 2.79 11.99
CA VAL A 55 -8.01 2.90 10.53
C VAL A 55 -7.00 1.93 9.91
N PRO A 56 -7.42 0.99 9.05
CA PRO A 56 -6.51 0.07 8.38
C PRO A 56 -5.60 0.82 7.40
N VAL A 57 -4.33 0.45 7.40
CA VAL A 57 -3.31 1.09 6.55
C VAL A 57 -2.69 0.06 5.62
N PHE A 58 -2.64 0.35 4.33
CA PHE A 58 -1.92 -0.43 3.34
C PHE A 58 -0.59 0.24 2.98
N LEU A 59 0.51 -0.51 3.08
CA LEU A 59 1.86 -0.02 2.80
C LEU A 59 2.55 -0.91 1.77
N ALA A 60 3.09 -0.30 0.71
CA ALA A 60 3.97 -0.99 -0.23
C ALA A 60 5.43 -0.84 0.23
N ASP A 61 6.00 -1.92 0.77
CA ASP A 61 7.35 -1.93 1.33
C ASP A 61 8.35 -2.64 0.41
N VAL A 62 8.92 -1.91 -0.52
CA VAL A 62 9.89 -2.45 -1.49
C VAL A 62 11.23 -2.80 -0.85
N LYS A 63 11.63 -2.08 0.20
CA LYS A 63 12.94 -2.21 0.86
C LYS A 63 12.93 -3.04 2.13
N GLY A 64 11.76 -3.32 2.70
CA GLY A 64 11.61 -3.98 3.99
C GLY A 64 11.83 -3.04 5.19
N ASP A 65 11.83 -1.73 4.97
CA ASP A 65 12.07 -0.72 6.02
C ASP A 65 10.88 -0.57 6.99
N LEU A 66 9.67 -0.90 6.53
CA LEU A 66 8.43 -0.69 7.25
C LEU A 66 8.05 -1.89 8.12
N ALA A 67 8.51 -3.09 7.76
CA ALA A 67 8.14 -4.33 8.44
C ALA A 67 8.40 -4.34 9.96
N GLY A 68 9.40 -3.55 10.42
CA GLY A 68 9.72 -3.43 11.84
C GLY A 68 8.62 -2.84 12.71
N MET A 69 7.57 -2.25 12.12
CA MET A 69 6.44 -1.68 12.87
C MET A 69 5.61 -2.73 13.65
N CYS A 70 5.68 -4.01 13.26
CA CYS A 70 5.00 -5.09 13.97
C CYS A 70 5.63 -5.44 15.32
N MET A 71 6.82 -4.92 15.62
CA MET A 71 7.55 -5.18 16.85
C MET A 71 7.77 -3.88 17.64
N PRO A 72 7.81 -3.95 18.99
CA PRO A 72 8.17 -2.80 19.79
C PRO A 72 9.55 -2.27 19.41
N GLY A 73 9.68 -0.95 19.39
CA GLY A 73 10.97 -0.29 19.23
C GLY A 73 11.94 -0.63 20.37
N LYS A 74 13.22 -0.44 20.10
CA LYS A 74 14.26 -0.63 21.11
C LYS A 74 14.65 0.71 21.73
N ASP A 75 14.81 0.72 23.04
CA ASP A 75 15.36 1.85 23.74
C ASP A 75 16.87 1.94 23.47
N THR A 76 17.26 2.97 22.72
CA THR A 76 18.65 3.24 22.34
C THR A 76 19.00 4.68 22.70
N GLY A 77 20.29 4.98 22.87
CA GLY A 77 20.72 6.35 23.18
C GLY A 77 20.25 7.38 22.16
N ASP A 78 20.10 7.00 20.89
CA ASP A 78 19.58 7.90 19.87
C ASP A 78 18.06 8.10 20.00
N MET A 79 17.32 7.09 20.43
CA MET A 79 15.89 7.23 20.73
C MET A 79 15.67 8.10 21.97
N GLN A 80 16.47 7.94 23.02
CA GLN A 80 16.41 8.79 24.21
C GLN A 80 16.60 10.27 23.86
N LYS A 81 17.61 10.61 23.04
CA LYS A 81 17.82 11.97 22.56
C LYS A 81 16.63 12.51 21.77
N ARG A 82 15.96 11.66 20.96
CA ARG A 82 14.76 12.05 20.22
C ARG A 82 13.56 12.26 21.12
N ILE A 83 13.35 11.35 22.09
CA ILE A 83 12.28 11.46 23.08
C ILE A 83 12.41 12.79 23.84
N GLU A 84 13.62 13.12 24.30
CA GLU A 84 13.90 14.37 24.98
C GLU A 84 13.71 15.59 24.04
N ARG A 85 14.38 15.58 22.87
CA ARG A 85 14.31 16.69 21.91
C ARG A 85 12.89 17.05 21.49
N PHE A 86 12.04 16.06 21.28
CA PHE A 86 10.68 16.26 20.82
C PHE A 86 9.65 16.20 21.94
N GLY A 87 10.05 16.06 23.20
CA GLY A 87 9.13 15.97 24.33
C GLY A 87 8.13 14.84 24.22
N LEU A 88 8.55 13.67 23.70
CA LEU A 88 7.65 12.58 23.37
C LEU A 88 7.10 11.88 24.62
N ALA A 89 7.87 11.84 25.71
CA ALA A 89 7.43 11.25 26.98
C ALA A 89 6.16 11.94 27.52
N GLY A 90 6.11 13.27 27.46
CA GLY A 90 4.92 14.04 27.85
C GLY A 90 3.75 13.92 26.87
N ALA A 91 3.97 13.38 25.68
CA ALA A 91 2.95 13.16 24.65
C ALA A 91 2.43 11.71 24.63
N GLY A 92 2.71 10.91 25.66
CA GLY A 92 2.23 9.52 25.76
C GLY A 92 2.94 8.55 24.83
N PHE A 93 4.19 8.82 24.44
CA PHE A 93 4.97 7.89 23.61
C PHE A 93 5.33 6.62 24.38
N GLU A 94 5.02 5.48 23.79
CA GLU A 94 5.39 4.15 24.31
C GLU A 94 5.96 3.29 23.17
N TYR A 95 6.88 2.37 23.53
CA TYR A 95 7.38 1.36 22.63
C TYR A 95 6.39 0.20 22.54
N HIS A 96 5.62 0.13 21.49
CA HIS A 96 4.76 -1.03 21.22
C HIS A 96 4.82 -1.43 19.75
N GLY A 97 4.36 -2.64 19.44
CA GLY A 97 4.25 -3.11 18.09
C GLY A 97 2.82 -2.96 17.57
N TYR A 98 2.67 -2.77 16.27
CA TYR A 98 1.37 -2.61 15.63
C TYR A 98 0.92 -3.90 14.96
N PRO A 99 -0.37 -4.28 15.04
CA PRO A 99 -0.92 -5.43 14.33
C PRO A 99 -0.63 -5.30 12.84
N SER A 100 0.04 -6.29 12.26
CA SER A 100 0.49 -6.21 10.87
C SER A 100 0.28 -7.53 10.16
N VAL A 101 -0.23 -7.46 8.92
CA VAL A 101 -0.34 -8.59 8.01
C VAL A 101 0.62 -8.37 6.86
N PHE A 102 1.48 -9.35 6.60
CA PHE A 102 2.47 -9.27 5.54
C PHE A 102 2.01 -10.07 4.32
N TRP A 103 1.86 -9.37 3.20
CA TRP A 103 1.64 -9.95 1.89
C TRP A 103 2.96 -10.10 1.17
N ASP A 104 3.19 -11.25 0.55
CA ASP A 104 4.44 -11.54 -0.15
C ASP A 104 4.16 -12.06 -1.56
N ILE A 105 4.58 -11.31 -2.57
CA ILE A 105 4.41 -11.68 -3.98
C ILE A 105 5.10 -13.03 -4.27
N TYR A 106 6.23 -13.29 -3.62
CA TYR A 106 7.02 -14.51 -3.82
C TYR A 106 6.62 -15.66 -2.88
N GLY A 107 5.76 -15.39 -1.89
CA GLY A 107 5.29 -16.40 -0.92
C GLY A 107 6.38 -17.02 -0.05
N LYS A 108 7.49 -16.30 0.21
CA LYS A 108 8.63 -16.81 0.98
C LYS A 108 8.55 -16.49 2.46
N LYS A 109 8.02 -15.32 2.83
CA LYS A 109 8.04 -14.79 4.20
C LYS A 109 6.71 -14.29 4.70
N GLY A 110 5.69 -14.20 3.84
CA GLY A 110 4.36 -13.69 4.16
C GLY A 110 3.27 -14.49 3.49
N ILE A 111 2.04 -13.99 3.56
CA ILE A 111 0.88 -14.57 2.89
C ILE A 111 1.07 -14.38 1.38
N PRO A 112 1.05 -15.44 0.57
CA PRO A 112 1.20 -15.28 -0.88
C PRO A 112 0.11 -14.38 -1.46
N LEU A 113 0.52 -13.30 -2.10
CA LEU A 113 -0.41 -12.45 -2.85
C LEU A 113 -0.68 -13.11 -4.20
N ARG A 114 -1.94 -13.38 -4.47
CA ARG A 114 -2.41 -13.97 -5.74
C ARG A 114 -3.62 -13.19 -6.22
N THR A 115 -3.83 -13.18 -7.52
CA THR A 115 -4.99 -12.57 -8.17
C THR A 115 -5.44 -13.45 -9.33
N THR A 116 -6.70 -13.35 -9.71
CA THR A 116 -7.23 -13.96 -10.93
C THR A 116 -6.97 -13.05 -12.14
N ILE A 117 -7.07 -13.63 -13.33
CA ILE A 117 -7.00 -12.86 -14.58
C ILE A 117 -8.16 -11.83 -14.62
N SER A 118 -9.37 -12.24 -14.26
CA SER A 118 -10.53 -11.33 -14.19
C SER A 118 -10.28 -10.12 -13.29
N GLU A 119 -9.75 -10.33 -12.07
CA GLU A 119 -9.48 -9.24 -11.13
C GLU A 119 -8.31 -8.32 -11.54
N MET A 120 -7.34 -8.86 -12.26
CA MET A 120 -6.23 -8.07 -12.80
C MET A 120 -6.72 -7.05 -13.84
N GLY A 121 -7.70 -7.42 -14.63
CA GLY A 121 -8.27 -6.61 -15.69
C GLY A 121 -7.36 -6.45 -16.93
N PRO A 122 -7.91 -5.95 -18.04
CA PRO A 122 -7.22 -5.91 -19.31
C PRO A 122 -6.01 -4.99 -19.33
N ASP A 123 -6.07 -3.83 -18.67
CA ASP A 123 -4.99 -2.83 -18.71
C ASP A 123 -3.72 -3.30 -18.00
N LEU A 124 -3.86 -3.91 -16.81
CA LEU A 124 -2.71 -4.45 -16.08
C LEU A 124 -2.16 -5.69 -16.79
N MET A 125 -3.04 -6.54 -17.30
CA MET A 125 -2.64 -7.72 -18.05
C MET A 125 -1.90 -7.35 -19.32
N ALA A 126 -2.36 -6.32 -20.05
CA ALA A 126 -1.67 -5.80 -21.23
C ALA A 126 -0.25 -5.31 -20.92
N LYS A 127 -0.06 -4.61 -19.79
CA LYS A 127 1.25 -4.17 -19.32
C LYS A 127 2.15 -5.34 -18.97
N VAL A 128 1.64 -6.34 -18.28
CA VAL A 128 2.42 -7.55 -17.90
C VAL A 128 2.85 -8.32 -19.14
N LEU A 129 2.00 -8.41 -20.15
CA LEU A 129 2.28 -9.12 -21.40
C LEU A 129 3.08 -8.28 -22.42
N GLY A 130 3.28 -6.98 -22.17
CA GLY A 130 3.99 -6.08 -23.08
C GLY A 130 3.24 -5.85 -24.40
N LEU A 131 1.90 -5.77 -24.36
CA LEU A 131 1.07 -5.61 -25.54
C LEU A 131 1.13 -4.18 -26.11
N ASN A 132 0.98 -4.06 -27.43
CA ASN A 132 0.78 -2.76 -28.09
C ASN A 132 -0.69 -2.30 -27.98
N ASP A 133 -0.97 -1.07 -28.44
CA ASP A 133 -2.29 -0.44 -28.29
C ASP A 133 -3.41 -1.26 -28.95
N LEU A 134 -3.17 -1.81 -30.15
CA LEU A 134 -4.15 -2.66 -30.84
C LEU A 134 -4.42 -3.96 -30.07
N GLN A 135 -3.36 -4.61 -29.61
CA GLN A 135 -3.48 -5.84 -28.81
C GLN A 135 -4.18 -5.57 -27.48
N THR A 136 -3.91 -4.42 -26.86
CA THR A 136 -4.59 -4.00 -25.63
C THR A 136 -6.09 -3.77 -25.85
N ALA A 137 -6.44 -3.11 -26.94
CA ALA A 137 -7.85 -2.91 -27.33
C ALA A 137 -8.58 -4.25 -27.57
N LEU A 138 -7.93 -5.19 -28.28
CA LEU A 138 -8.47 -6.53 -28.49
C LEU A 138 -8.63 -7.29 -27.17
N LEU A 139 -7.64 -7.21 -26.29
CA LEU A 139 -7.73 -7.83 -24.97
C LEU A 139 -8.89 -7.26 -24.16
N SER A 140 -9.14 -5.95 -24.23
CA SER A 140 -10.27 -5.30 -23.54
C SER A 140 -11.62 -5.81 -24.05
N ILE A 141 -11.74 -6.08 -25.36
CA ILE A 141 -12.94 -6.70 -25.96
C ILE A 141 -13.11 -8.12 -25.42
N ILE A 142 -12.05 -8.90 -25.32
CA ILE A 142 -12.09 -10.27 -24.78
C ILE A 142 -12.59 -10.29 -23.34
N TYR A 143 -12.09 -9.38 -22.49
CA TYR A 143 -12.57 -9.27 -21.11
C TYR A 143 -14.04 -8.88 -21.05
N LYS A 144 -14.46 -7.94 -21.92
CA LYS A 144 -15.87 -7.55 -22.01
C LYS A 144 -16.76 -8.72 -22.40
N ILE A 145 -16.35 -9.53 -23.38
CA ILE A 145 -17.09 -10.73 -23.78
C ILE A 145 -17.17 -11.72 -22.62
N ALA A 146 -16.07 -11.92 -21.88
CA ALA A 146 -16.05 -12.78 -20.71
C ALA A 146 -17.05 -12.31 -19.63
N ASP A 147 -17.09 -11.00 -19.37
CA ASP A 147 -17.99 -10.41 -18.40
C ASP A 147 -19.46 -10.51 -18.84
N ASP A 148 -19.75 -10.21 -20.12
CA ASP A 148 -21.09 -10.26 -20.70
C ASP A 148 -21.65 -11.70 -20.69
N GLU A 149 -20.79 -12.71 -20.87
CA GLU A 149 -21.14 -14.15 -20.83
C GLU A 149 -21.04 -14.76 -19.40
N GLY A 150 -20.67 -13.97 -18.40
CA GLY A 150 -20.50 -14.43 -17.01
C GLY A 150 -19.37 -15.43 -16.81
N LEU A 151 -18.33 -15.37 -17.65
CA LEU A 151 -17.18 -16.27 -17.61
C LEU A 151 -16.10 -15.70 -16.67
N LEU A 152 -15.71 -16.47 -15.66
CA LEU A 152 -14.64 -16.09 -14.75
C LEU A 152 -13.30 -16.59 -15.29
N LEU A 153 -12.38 -15.67 -15.59
CA LEU A 153 -11.03 -15.99 -16.01
C LEU A 153 -10.13 -16.13 -14.77
N ILE A 154 -9.86 -17.35 -14.33
CA ILE A 154 -9.09 -17.64 -13.14
C ILE A 154 -7.60 -17.58 -13.43
N ASP A 155 -7.16 -18.26 -14.51
CA ASP A 155 -5.75 -18.36 -14.88
C ASP A 155 -5.53 -18.08 -16.37
N THR A 156 -4.26 -18.20 -16.79
CA THR A 156 -3.85 -17.96 -18.19
C THR A 156 -4.41 -19.00 -19.17
N LYS A 157 -4.86 -20.16 -18.69
CA LYS A 157 -5.49 -21.18 -19.55
C LYS A 157 -6.89 -20.73 -19.95
N ASP A 158 -7.64 -20.15 -18.98
CA ASP A 158 -8.95 -19.58 -19.25
C ASP A 158 -8.85 -18.44 -20.23
N LEU A 159 -7.87 -17.51 -20.05
CA LEU A 159 -7.61 -16.43 -20.98
C LEU A 159 -7.30 -16.96 -22.39
N LYS A 160 -6.48 -18.00 -22.50
CA LYS A 160 -6.18 -18.64 -23.79
C LYS A 160 -7.41 -19.29 -24.42
N ALA A 161 -8.24 -19.93 -23.59
CA ALA A 161 -9.46 -20.60 -24.07
C ALA A 161 -10.44 -19.59 -24.67
N ILE A 162 -10.70 -18.46 -24.01
CA ILE A 162 -11.60 -17.45 -24.52
C ILE A 162 -11.03 -16.74 -25.75
N LEU A 163 -9.71 -16.48 -25.79
CA LEU A 163 -9.06 -15.94 -26.98
C LEU A 163 -9.29 -16.83 -28.21
N ASN A 164 -9.11 -18.14 -28.07
CA ASN A 164 -9.36 -19.10 -29.14
C ASN A 164 -10.85 -19.13 -29.51
N TYR A 165 -11.75 -19.16 -28.53
CA TYR A 165 -13.19 -19.18 -28.75
C TYR A 165 -13.66 -17.96 -29.56
N VAL A 166 -13.23 -16.76 -29.19
CA VAL A 166 -13.59 -15.52 -29.92
C VAL A 166 -12.96 -15.51 -31.31
N SER A 167 -11.73 -15.99 -31.46
CA SER A 167 -11.08 -16.13 -32.78
C SER A 167 -11.84 -17.04 -33.70
N ASP A 168 -12.26 -18.21 -33.20
CA ASP A 168 -12.99 -19.20 -34.00
C ASP A 168 -14.42 -18.74 -34.33
N ASN A 169 -15.00 -17.88 -33.51
CA ASN A 169 -16.37 -17.36 -33.66
C ASN A 169 -16.41 -15.86 -34.02
N HIS A 170 -15.35 -15.32 -34.61
CA HIS A 170 -15.19 -13.88 -34.89
C HIS A 170 -16.30 -13.22 -35.73
N LYS A 171 -17.16 -14.02 -36.42
CA LYS A 171 -18.32 -13.53 -37.16
C LYS A 171 -19.57 -13.29 -36.32
N THR A 172 -19.55 -13.77 -35.08
CA THR A 172 -20.66 -13.67 -34.13
C THR A 172 -20.48 -12.46 -33.20
N PHE A 173 -19.25 -12.07 -32.97
CA PHE A 173 -18.83 -10.91 -32.19
C PHE A 173 -18.38 -9.77 -33.11
#